data_6e902ade06ca03596861003fe4468f2f
#
_entry.id   6e902ade06ca03596861003fe4468f2f
#
_cell.length_a   1.000
_cell.length_b   1.000
_cell.length_c   1.000
_cell.angle_alpha   90.00
_cell.angle_beta   90.00
_cell.angle_gamma   90.00
#
_symmetry.space_group_name_H-M   'P 1'
#
loop_
_entity.id
_entity.type
_entity.pdbx_description
1 polymer ?
#
loop_
_entity_poly.entity_id
_entity_poly.type
_entity_poly.pdbx_seq_one_letter_code
_entity_poly.pdbx_strand_id
1 'polypeptide(L)'
;MSRTKRPHNIRKPAPDLIVIVTEGEKTEPNYFKKFPVYSIEFSVIGTGMNTISLIKEAEIQVEIQIDKFKEKYGEEPQETIVWCVFDKDSFSDEDFGNAINKAKAKGYKVAYSNEAFELWYLLHFHYYDMALGRDDYIVKLTEHLKRKYRKNDLFMYEILLSRQEKAIKNA
;
A
#
# COMPACT_ATOMS: atom_id res chain seq x y z
N MET A 1 20.21 18.33 52.94
CA MET A 1 19.04 17.94 52.16
C MET A 1 19.43 17.80 50.71
N SER A 2 19.59 16.57 50.23
CA SER A 2 20.03 16.25 48.85
C SER A 2 18.83 16.41 47.92
N ARG A 3 18.92 17.32 46.93
CA ARG A 3 17.95 17.47 45.86
C ARG A 3 18.11 16.30 44.89
N THR A 4 17.22 15.34 44.92
CA THR A 4 17.09 14.26 43.92
C THR A 4 16.87 14.90 42.56
N LYS A 5 17.79 14.78 41.62
CA LYS A 5 17.65 15.17 40.22
C LYS A 5 16.47 14.35 39.63
N ARG A 6 15.47 15.04 39.10
CA ARG A 6 14.40 14.39 38.32
C ARG A 6 15.05 13.60 37.18
N PRO A 7 14.56 12.36 36.89
CA PRO A 7 15.11 11.59 35.79
C PRO A 7 14.96 12.38 34.48
N HIS A 8 16.02 12.39 33.67
CA HIS A 8 16.00 12.93 32.32
C HIS A 8 14.81 12.30 31.58
N ASN A 9 13.94 13.14 31.05
CA ASN A 9 12.85 12.72 30.18
C ASN A 9 13.52 12.11 28.93
N ILE A 10 13.68 10.79 28.89
CA ILE A 10 14.18 10.08 27.71
C ILE A 10 13.10 10.27 26.66
N ARG A 11 13.32 11.18 25.73
CA ARG A 11 12.45 11.43 24.59
C ARG A 11 12.39 10.11 23.80
N LYS A 12 11.20 9.57 23.59
CA LYS A 12 11.05 8.40 22.72
C LYS A 12 11.52 8.79 21.32
N PRO A 13 12.30 7.93 20.65
CA PRO A 13 12.73 8.21 19.29
C PRO A 13 11.51 8.37 18.35
N ALA A 14 11.66 9.14 17.29
CA ALA A 14 10.61 9.27 16.28
C ALA A 14 10.25 7.89 15.69
N PRO A 15 9.00 7.65 15.34
CA PRO A 15 8.60 6.40 14.69
C PRO A 15 9.17 6.29 13.28
N ASP A 16 9.09 5.10 12.68
CA ASP A 16 9.32 4.91 11.25
C ASP A 16 8.15 5.51 10.45
N LEU A 17 8.43 5.83 9.18
CA LEU A 17 7.44 6.30 8.22
C LEU A 17 7.24 5.25 7.12
N ILE A 18 6.01 4.79 6.93
CA ILE A 18 5.62 3.98 5.78
C ILE A 18 4.78 4.82 4.83
N VAL A 19 5.20 4.90 3.57
CA VAL A 19 4.48 5.58 2.50
C VAL A 19 4.08 4.55 1.45
N ILE A 20 2.78 4.40 1.20
CA ILE A 20 2.26 3.58 0.11
C ILE A 20 1.68 4.51 -0.95
N VAL A 21 2.21 4.42 -2.16
CA VAL A 21 1.73 5.17 -3.32
C VAL A 21 1.09 4.20 -4.29
N THR A 22 -0.18 4.42 -4.60
CA THR A 22 -0.99 3.49 -5.40
C THR A 22 -1.40 4.12 -6.72
N GLU A 23 -1.53 3.28 -7.75
CA GLU A 23 -2.06 3.69 -9.05
C GLU A 23 -3.51 4.12 -8.94
N GLY A 24 -4.36 3.33 -8.32
CA GLY A 24 -5.76 3.66 -8.11
C GLY A 24 -5.94 4.77 -7.08
N GLU A 25 -6.86 5.68 -7.37
CA GLU A 25 -7.19 6.79 -6.48
C GLU A 25 -7.99 6.37 -5.24
N LYS A 26 -8.72 5.26 -5.31
CA LYS A 26 -9.72 4.89 -4.30
C LYS A 26 -9.63 3.45 -3.81
N THR A 27 -9.61 2.45 -4.70
CA THR A 27 -9.72 1.03 -4.34
C THR A 27 -8.62 0.61 -3.37
N GLU A 28 -7.35 0.80 -3.77
CA GLU A 28 -6.17 0.46 -2.98
C GLU A 28 -6.07 1.34 -1.71
N PRO A 29 -6.21 2.69 -1.80
CA PRO A 29 -6.19 3.52 -0.60
C PRO A 29 -7.30 3.18 0.39
N ASN A 30 -8.51 2.87 -0.05
CA ASN A 30 -9.61 2.45 0.83
C ASN A 30 -9.28 1.19 1.60
N TYR A 31 -8.55 0.26 0.98
CA TYR A 31 -8.11 -0.98 1.59
C TYR A 31 -6.94 -0.75 2.55
N PHE A 32 -5.85 -0.13 2.08
CA PHE A 32 -4.64 0.01 2.89
C PHE A 32 -4.80 0.94 4.09
N LYS A 33 -5.58 2.02 3.99
CA LYS A 33 -5.85 2.94 5.12
C LYS A 33 -6.55 2.29 6.31
N LYS A 34 -7.10 1.08 6.13
CA LYS A 34 -7.79 0.34 7.20
C LYS A 34 -6.88 -0.52 8.05
N PHE A 35 -5.62 -0.71 7.65
CA PHE A 35 -4.69 -1.47 8.47
C PHE A 35 -4.45 -0.78 9.81
N PRO A 36 -4.59 -1.50 10.94
CA PRO A 36 -4.24 -0.97 12.25
C PRO A 36 -2.72 -0.84 12.33
N VAL A 37 -2.23 0.39 12.39
CA VAL A 37 -0.79 0.68 12.48
C VAL A 37 -0.51 1.30 13.85
N TYR A 38 0.41 0.69 14.60
CA TYR A 38 0.82 1.17 15.92
C TYR A 38 2.31 1.48 15.89
N SER A 39 2.72 2.58 16.50
CA SER A 39 4.12 2.99 16.62
C SER A 39 4.85 3.28 15.29
N ILE A 40 4.12 3.48 14.22
CA ILE A 40 4.61 3.82 12.88
C ILE A 40 3.73 4.95 12.33
N GLU A 41 4.31 5.92 11.64
CA GLU A 41 3.54 6.88 10.84
C GLU A 41 3.21 6.23 9.49
N PHE A 42 1.97 6.32 9.06
CA PHE A 42 1.49 5.60 7.89
C PHE A 42 0.72 6.52 6.95
N SER A 43 1.16 6.59 5.71
CA SER A 43 0.53 7.40 4.67
C SER A 43 0.22 6.56 3.43
N VAL A 44 -1.00 6.71 2.91
CA VAL A 44 -1.44 6.03 1.67
C VAL A 44 -2.02 7.05 0.71
N ILE A 45 -1.42 7.15 -0.46
CA ILE A 45 -1.72 8.14 -1.50
C ILE A 45 -2.15 7.42 -2.78
N GLY A 46 -3.38 7.67 -3.22
CA GLY A 46 -3.86 7.28 -4.55
C GLY A 46 -3.56 8.39 -5.56
N THR A 47 -2.97 8.04 -6.68
CA THR A 47 -2.47 9.03 -7.64
C THR A 47 -3.31 9.13 -8.90
N GLY A 48 -3.98 8.06 -9.33
CA GLY A 48 -4.60 7.97 -10.65
C GLY A 48 -3.59 7.96 -11.81
N MET A 49 -2.31 7.75 -11.49
CA MET A 49 -1.22 7.80 -12.48
C MET A 49 -0.81 6.40 -12.90
N ASN A 50 -0.43 6.25 -14.16
CA ASN A 50 0.09 5.00 -14.68
C ASN A 50 1.49 4.66 -14.12
N THR A 51 1.90 3.42 -14.33
CA THR A 51 3.07 2.76 -13.75
C THR A 51 4.37 3.60 -13.75
N ILE A 52 4.74 4.23 -14.88
CA ILE A 52 5.98 5.01 -14.99
C ILE A 52 5.86 6.36 -14.28
N SER A 53 4.70 7.03 -14.45
CA SER A 53 4.40 8.30 -13.81
C SER A 53 4.25 8.15 -12.30
N LEU A 54 3.73 7.00 -11.85
CA LEU A 54 3.60 6.66 -10.45
C LEU A 54 4.94 6.71 -9.70
N ILE A 55 6.03 6.18 -10.30
CA ILE A 55 7.34 6.19 -9.63
C ILE A 55 7.88 7.62 -9.45
N LYS A 56 7.62 8.51 -10.42
CA LYS A 56 7.98 9.93 -10.27
C LYS A 56 7.13 10.62 -9.22
N GLU A 57 5.84 10.33 -9.23
CA GLU A 57 4.93 10.88 -8.22
C GLU A 57 5.27 10.36 -6.82
N ALA A 58 5.69 9.11 -6.70
CA ALA A 58 6.11 8.54 -5.42
C ALA A 58 7.28 9.33 -4.81
N GLU A 59 8.25 9.80 -5.61
CA GLU A 59 9.34 10.66 -5.11
C GLU A 59 8.79 11.94 -4.48
N ILE A 60 7.91 12.62 -5.20
CA ILE A 60 7.29 13.88 -4.74
C ILE A 60 6.49 13.64 -3.46
N GLN A 61 5.70 12.57 -3.45
CA GLN A 61 4.87 12.26 -2.29
C GLN A 61 5.69 11.87 -1.06
N VAL A 62 6.79 11.14 -1.23
CA VAL A 62 7.70 10.78 -0.13
C VAL A 62 8.29 12.05 0.50
N GLU A 63 8.76 13.00 -0.28
CA GLU A 63 9.28 14.28 0.23
C GLU A 63 8.21 15.04 1.03
N ILE A 64 7.00 15.14 0.48
CA ILE A 64 5.87 15.79 1.17
C ILE A 64 5.55 15.09 2.51
N GLN A 65 5.58 13.77 2.54
CA GLN A 65 5.26 13.03 3.77
C GLN A 65 6.38 13.15 4.81
N ILE A 66 7.64 13.19 4.39
CA ILE A 66 8.79 13.45 5.28
C ILE A 66 8.68 14.86 5.88
N ASP A 67 8.33 15.88 5.11
CA ASP A 67 8.17 17.23 5.61
C ASP A 67 7.02 17.33 6.63
N LYS A 68 5.88 16.74 6.34
CA LYS A 68 4.76 16.63 7.31
C LYS A 68 5.17 15.88 8.58
N PHE A 69 5.97 14.84 8.43
CA PHE A 69 6.50 14.09 9.56
C PHE A 69 7.39 14.98 10.45
N LYS A 70 8.31 15.74 9.83
CA LYS A 70 9.19 16.70 10.55
C LYS A 70 8.37 17.78 11.26
N GLU A 71 7.33 18.29 10.62
CA GLU A 71 6.42 19.26 11.26
C GLU A 71 5.74 18.66 12.50
N LYS A 72 5.32 17.40 12.44
CA LYS A 72 4.61 16.71 13.52
C LYS A 72 5.52 16.29 14.68
N TYR A 73 6.70 15.75 14.39
CA TYR A 73 7.59 15.15 15.39
C TYR A 73 8.80 16.01 15.75
N GLY A 74 9.13 17.03 14.95
CA GLY A 74 10.29 17.91 15.12
C GLY A 74 11.63 17.27 14.74
N GLU A 75 11.60 16.09 14.11
CA GLU A 75 12.78 15.33 13.68
C GLU A 75 12.42 14.43 12.49
N GLU A 76 13.41 13.88 11.81
CA GLU A 76 13.20 12.94 10.70
C GLU A 76 12.72 11.57 11.20
N PRO A 77 12.01 10.77 10.35
CA PRO A 77 11.71 9.38 10.67
C PRO A 77 13.01 8.58 10.82
N GLN A 78 13.01 7.55 11.67
CA GLN A 78 14.18 6.66 11.79
C GLN A 78 14.44 5.89 10.50
N GLU A 79 13.38 5.36 9.91
CA GLU A 79 13.39 4.72 8.60
C GLU A 79 12.18 5.21 7.77
N THR A 80 12.38 5.36 6.46
CA THR A 80 11.29 5.62 5.51
C THR A 80 11.17 4.43 4.58
N ILE A 81 10.06 3.70 4.68
CA ILE A 81 9.75 2.54 3.84
C ILE A 81 8.72 2.96 2.80
N VAL A 82 9.06 2.84 1.52
CA VAL A 82 8.20 3.23 0.41
C VAL A 82 7.73 2.01 -0.35
N TRP A 83 6.42 1.94 -0.61
CA TRP A 83 5.80 0.96 -1.48
C TRP A 83 5.12 1.65 -2.67
N CYS A 84 5.40 1.14 -3.87
CA CYS A 84 4.68 1.48 -5.09
C CYS A 84 3.76 0.31 -5.43
N VAL A 85 2.46 0.59 -5.54
CA VAL A 85 1.42 -0.42 -5.81
C VAL A 85 0.72 -0.07 -7.12
N PHE A 86 0.76 -0.97 -8.10
CA PHE A 86 0.21 -0.73 -9.43
C PHE A 86 -0.24 -2.03 -10.11
N ASP A 87 -1.03 -1.89 -11.16
CA ASP A 87 -1.55 -3.00 -11.93
C ASP A 87 -0.68 -3.26 -13.16
N LYS A 88 -0.44 -4.53 -13.49
CA LYS A 88 0.03 -4.95 -14.80
C LYS A 88 -1.18 -5.16 -15.70
N ASP A 89 -1.60 -4.11 -16.38
CA ASP A 89 -2.70 -4.16 -17.34
C ASP A 89 -2.21 -4.19 -18.79
N SER A 90 -2.54 -3.19 -19.57
CA SER A 90 -2.19 -3.06 -20.99
C SER A 90 -0.74 -2.60 -21.27
N PHE A 91 0.11 -2.45 -20.26
CA PHE A 91 1.50 -2.05 -20.46
C PHE A 91 2.33 -3.13 -21.13
N SER A 92 3.30 -2.71 -21.95
CA SER A 92 4.30 -3.62 -22.46
C SER A 92 5.12 -4.25 -21.34
N ASP A 93 5.60 -5.48 -21.52
CA ASP A 93 6.48 -6.12 -20.53
C ASP A 93 7.74 -5.29 -20.27
N GLU A 94 8.23 -4.57 -21.29
CA GLU A 94 9.38 -3.68 -21.19
C GLU A 94 9.10 -2.47 -20.28
N ASP A 95 8.00 -1.77 -20.49
CA ASP A 95 7.62 -0.60 -19.68
C ASP A 95 7.37 -0.99 -18.22
N PHE A 96 6.70 -2.13 -18.04
CA PHE A 96 6.45 -2.69 -16.71
C PHE A 96 7.75 -3.07 -16.00
N GLY A 97 8.65 -3.77 -16.68
CA GLY A 97 9.97 -4.12 -16.16
C GLY A 97 10.82 -2.89 -15.82
N ASN A 98 10.79 -1.87 -16.69
CA ASN A 98 11.47 -0.60 -16.46
C ASN A 98 10.96 0.14 -15.22
N ALA A 99 9.65 0.14 -15.00
CA ALA A 99 9.07 0.75 -13.80
C ALA A 99 9.52 0.04 -12.51
N ILE A 100 9.49 -1.30 -12.50
CA ILE A 100 9.98 -2.10 -11.35
C ILE A 100 11.45 -1.80 -11.08
N ASN A 101 12.29 -1.82 -12.12
CA ASN A 101 13.73 -1.55 -11.98
C ASN A 101 13.99 -0.14 -11.46
N LYS A 102 13.24 0.84 -11.94
CA LYS A 102 13.33 2.23 -11.48
C LYS A 102 12.93 2.39 -10.01
N ALA A 103 11.85 1.75 -9.58
CA ALA A 103 11.44 1.75 -8.18
C ALA A 103 12.51 1.11 -7.29
N LYS A 104 13.01 -0.06 -7.67
CA LYS A 104 14.05 -0.77 -6.94
C LYS A 104 15.36 0.02 -6.86
N ALA A 105 15.77 0.70 -7.92
CA ALA A 105 16.95 1.56 -7.94
C ALA A 105 16.87 2.71 -6.94
N LYS A 106 15.66 3.13 -6.54
CA LYS A 106 15.39 4.12 -5.50
C LYS A 106 15.24 3.52 -4.09
N GLY A 107 15.38 2.21 -3.95
CA GLY A 107 15.13 1.50 -2.70
C GLY A 107 13.65 1.31 -2.38
N TYR A 108 12.74 1.56 -3.34
CA TYR A 108 11.31 1.39 -3.14
C TYR A 108 10.91 -0.07 -3.32
N LYS A 109 10.00 -0.52 -2.49
CA LYS A 109 9.35 -1.83 -2.62
C LYS A 109 8.22 -1.74 -3.64
N VAL A 110 7.98 -2.84 -4.35
CA VAL A 110 6.94 -2.91 -5.37
C VAL A 110 5.98 -4.04 -5.05
N ALA A 111 4.71 -3.75 -5.15
CA ALA A 111 3.63 -4.74 -5.19
C ALA A 111 2.80 -4.50 -6.46
N TYR A 112 2.49 -5.57 -7.19
CA TYR A 112 1.69 -5.43 -8.39
C TYR A 112 0.65 -6.53 -8.50
N SER A 113 -0.47 -6.19 -9.13
CA SER A 113 -1.54 -7.12 -9.49
C SER A 113 -1.52 -7.37 -10.99
N ASN A 114 -1.83 -8.59 -11.41
CA ASN A 114 -2.14 -8.85 -12.80
C ASN A 114 -3.55 -8.30 -13.10
N GLU A 115 -3.71 -7.55 -14.18
CA GLU A 115 -4.95 -6.91 -14.64
C GLU A 115 -5.57 -5.87 -13.69
N ALA A 116 -5.75 -6.16 -12.40
CA ALA A 116 -6.39 -5.27 -11.44
C ALA A 116 -6.15 -5.67 -9.98
N PHE A 117 -6.23 -4.71 -9.08
CA PHE A 117 -6.08 -4.91 -7.63
C PHE A 117 -7.12 -5.89 -7.05
N GLU A 118 -8.25 -6.09 -7.71
CA GLU A 118 -9.27 -7.08 -7.36
C GLU A 118 -8.72 -8.52 -7.29
N LEU A 119 -7.61 -8.82 -7.98
CA LEU A 119 -6.89 -10.09 -7.80
C LEU A 119 -6.48 -10.30 -6.34
N TRP A 120 -5.94 -9.26 -5.68
CA TRP A 120 -5.62 -9.34 -4.26
C TRP A 120 -6.82 -9.75 -3.41
N TYR A 121 -8.00 -9.21 -3.70
CA TYR A 121 -9.23 -9.60 -3.00
C TYR A 121 -9.58 -11.07 -3.24
N LEU A 122 -9.42 -11.57 -4.46
CA LEU A 122 -9.69 -12.98 -4.81
C LEU A 122 -8.74 -13.95 -4.13
N LEU A 123 -7.47 -13.58 -3.95
CA LEU A 123 -6.48 -14.41 -3.27
C LEU A 123 -6.84 -14.72 -1.81
N HIS A 124 -7.71 -13.95 -1.19
CA HIS A 124 -8.29 -14.26 0.12
C HIS A 124 -9.19 -15.50 0.11
N PHE A 125 -9.73 -15.87 -1.06
CA PHE A 125 -10.63 -17.01 -1.20
C PHE A 125 -9.92 -18.23 -1.79
N HIS A 126 -9.21 -18.04 -2.91
CA HIS A 126 -8.53 -19.11 -3.63
C HIS A 126 -7.21 -18.63 -4.25
N TYR A 127 -6.34 -19.60 -4.56
CA TYR A 127 -5.23 -19.39 -5.47
C TYR A 127 -5.76 -19.39 -6.91
N TYR A 128 -5.27 -18.46 -7.72
CA TYR A 128 -5.63 -18.35 -9.14
C TYR A 128 -4.36 -18.36 -9.99
N ASP A 129 -4.20 -19.40 -10.80
CA ASP A 129 -3.08 -19.62 -11.72
C ASP A 129 -3.47 -19.49 -13.20
N MET A 130 -4.71 -19.08 -13.47
CA MET A 130 -5.24 -18.89 -14.80
C MET A 130 -5.31 -17.41 -15.18
N ALA A 131 -5.18 -17.12 -16.48
CA ALA A 131 -5.41 -15.80 -17.00
C ALA A 131 -6.91 -15.44 -16.87
N LEU A 132 -7.19 -14.48 -15.99
CA LEU A 132 -8.52 -13.93 -15.76
C LEU A 132 -8.48 -12.43 -16.12
N GLY A 133 -9.50 -11.96 -16.81
CA GLY A 133 -9.70 -10.54 -17.06
C GLY A 133 -10.37 -9.82 -15.89
N ARG A 134 -10.39 -8.48 -15.96
CA ARG A 134 -11.02 -7.64 -14.92
C ARG A 134 -12.49 -7.97 -14.67
N ASP A 135 -13.24 -8.29 -15.71
CA ASP A 135 -14.66 -8.64 -15.59
C ASP A 135 -14.84 -9.97 -14.86
N ASP A 136 -13.94 -10.94 -15.10
CA ASP A 136 -13.96 -12.22 -14.38
C ASP A 136 -13.71 -12.02 -12.89
N TYR A 137 -12.83 -11.08 -12.51
CA TYR A 137 -12.60 -10.74 -11.11
C TYR A 137 -13.88 -10.23 -10.42
N ILE A 138 -14.62 -9.36 -11.10
CA ILE A 138 -15.89 -8.81 -10.58
C ILE A 138 -16.92 -9.90 -10.37
N VAL A 139 -17.05 -10.81 -11.35
CA VAL A 139 -17.99 -11.95 -11.28
C VAL A 139 -17.61 -12.85 -10.10
N LYS A 140 -16.35 -13.29 -10.02
CA LYS A 140 -15.86 -14.19 -8.95
C LYS A 140 -15.95 -13.54 -7.57
N LEU A 141 -15.65 -12.25 -7.44
CA LEU A 141 -15.83 -11.54 -6.17
C LEU A 141 -17.29 -11.50 -5.76
N THR A 142 -18.20 -11.24 -6.71
CA THR A 142 -19.64 -11.25 -6.45
C THR A 142 -20.10 -12.60 -5.90
N GLU A 143 -19.62 -13.70 -6.49
CA GLU A 143 -19.92 -15.07 -6.05
C GLU A 143 -19.37 -15.35 -4.63
N HIS A 144 -18.09 -15.06 -4.38
CA HIS A 144 -17.45 -15.31 -3.10
C HIS A 144 -18.02 -14.46 -1.96
N LEU A 145 -18.35 -13.21 -2.24
CA LEU A 145 -18.95 -12.29 -1.27
C LEU A 145 -20.43 -12.56 -1.03
N LYS A 146 -21.08 -13.38 -1.87
CA LYS A 146 -22.54 -13.62 -1.86
C LYS A 146 -23.36 -12.33 -1.94
N ARG A 147 -22.79 -11.29 -2.56
CA ARG A 147 -23.40 -10.01 -2.84
C ARG A 147 -22.69 -9.36 -4.02
N LYS A 148 -23.38 -8.46 -4.73
CA LYS A 148 -22.76 -7.73 -5.85
C LYS A 148 -21.52 -6.97 -5.36
N TYR A 149 -20.37 -7.31 -5.91
CA TYR A 149 -19.14 -6.51 -5.70
C TYR A 149 -19.31 -5.13 -6.34
N ARG A 150 -18.85 -4.11 -5.64
CA ARG A 150 -18.79 -2.74 -6.15
C ARG A 150 -17.36 -2.23 -6.03
N LYS A 151 -16.83 -1.67 -7.11
CA LYS A 151 -15.53 -1.02 -7.10
C LYS A 151 -15.51 0.09 -6.03
N ASN A 152 -14.37 0.27 -5.37
CA ASN A 152 -14.17 1.24 -4.29
C ASN A 152 -15.01 0.95 -3.01
N ASP A 153 -15.42 -0.28 -2.79
CA ASP A 153 -16.12 -0.68 -1.56
C ASP A 153 -15.24 -0.40 -0.32
N LEU A 154 -15.74 0.42 0.58
CA LEU A 154 -15.02 0.85 1.79
C LEU A 154 -14.88 -0.24 2.85
N PHE A 155 -15.60 -1.35 2.71
CA PHE A 155 -15.65 -2.42 3.70
C PHE A 155 -14.86 -3.66 3.29
N MET A 156 -14.15 -3.62 2.16
CA MET A 156 -13.43 -4.81 1.68
C MET A 156 -12.36 -5.29 2.67
N TYR A 157 -11.66 -4.38 3.34
CA TYR A 157 -10.67 -4.76 4.34
C TYR A 157 -11.30 -5.58 5.47
N GLU A 158 -12.38 -5.09 6.08
CA GLU A 158 -13.07 -5.75 7.19
C GLU A 158 -13.65 -7.11 6.77
N ILE A 159 -14.21 -7.20 5.57
CA ILE A 159 -14.77 -8.44 5.03
C ILE A 159 -13.68 -9.50 4.82
N LEU A 160 -12.49 -9.09 4.41
CA LEU A 160 -11.39 -9.98 4.06
C LEU A 160 -10.43 -10.25 5.23
N LEU A 161 -10.52 -9.51 6.33
CA LEU A 161 -9.57 -9.51 7.43
C LEU A 161 -9.26 -10.92 7.97
N SER A 162 -10.29 -11.75 8.17
CA SER A 162 -10.10 -13.12 8.68
C SER A 162 -9.39 -14.07 7.71
N ARG A 163 -9.12 -13.64 6.48
CA ARG A 163 -8.49 -14.44 5.43
C ARG A 163 -7.13 -13.89 4.97
N GLN A 164 -6.57 -12.91 5.66
CA GLN A 164 -5.30 -12.25 5.31
C GLN A 164 -4.15 -13.26 5.14
N GLU A 165 -3.99 -14.17 6.09
CA GLU A 165 -2.95 -15.22 6.01
C GLU A 165 -3.08 -16.10 4.78
N LYS A 166 -4.32 -16.38 4.37
CA LYS A 166 -4.58 -17.16 3.16
C LYS A 166 -4.19 -16.39 1.91
N ALA A 167 -4.53 -15.10 1.84
CA ALA A 167 -4.14 -14.25 0.72
C ALA A 167 -2.62 -14.15 0.58
N ILE A 168 -1.90 -13.97 1.68
CA ILE A 168 -0.42 -13.92 1.70
C ILE A 168 0.20 -15.23 1.17
N LYS A 169 -0.39 -16.38 1.49
CA LYS A 169 0.07 -17.69 0.99
C LYS A 169 -0.23 -17.93 -0.49
N ASN A 170 -1.27 -17.29 -1.00
CA ASN A 170 -1.73 -17.40 -2.38
C ASN A 170 -1.07 -16.39 -3.32
N ALA A 171 -0.44 -15.34 -2.80
CA ALA A 171 0.30 -14.33 -3.56
C ALA A 171 1.73 -14.80 -3.86
#